data_6b4786c6ea0ee349dc957918f60ff4fd
#
_entry.id   6b4786c6ea0ee349dc957918f60ff4fd
#
_cell.length_a   1.000
_cell.length_b   1.000
_cell.length_c   1.000
_cell.angle_alpha   90.00
_cell.angle_beta   90.00
_cell.angle_gamma   90.00
#
_symmetry.space_group_name_H-M   'P 1'
#
loop_
_entity.id
_entity.type
_entity.pdbx_description
1 polymer ?
#
loop_
_entity_poly.entity_id
_entity_poly.type
_entity_poly.pdbx_seq_one_letter_code
_entity_poly.pdbx_strand_id
1 'polypeptide(L)'
;MNCSPISPATFKVVRLRPQTHFVKHRLIWLQIVLGILSIGLIPTLTARPSLSAERLTISYGIAARSIPINSLEAYAKTGKVDDELAAYVQYAGKEQLNQLRQFLLTPIPLNAVQVSQFLYTPIGERLLADLGEVVQQESGISGFYAIRGALILAAADPQGLTLLNVLRKFPSRTIAINLVRSLEIAGAFQKLVNQTQQAIALINQQSSTDTRTTSRLENALMTDLSKSGKFSHQKRSIILNDTSRDRTFPADIYLPDVSGSRPVIVISHGLGSDRTSYAYLAEYLVSYGFVVAVPEHPGSDAKQLQALLSGRAAEGTSPREFIDRPLDIKYLLNQLSNLSQSDSAYKGRLNLEQVGVVGQSFGGYTALALAGAPIDFKQLEKNCPGSPDTANLSLLLQCLALSLPQSTTYNLSDSRVKVAIAINQIDSSILGQASLSQIKIPIMIMSGSADTVAPALPEQIQPFTWLTTPNKYLALINGGTHFSTIGESKTSGVPVPEQVIGPSPALAQRYVRVLSLPFFQTYLANEPSYRRYLSTSYVNTISQQPLPLSLVESLSLKSSSLKHEKLMYCKE
;
A
#
# COMPACT_ATOMS: atom_id res chain seq x y z
N MET A 1 28.18 -33.19 51.65
CA MET A 1 29.66 -33.22 51.40
C MET A 1 30.07 -31.81 51.01
N ASN A 2 30.91 -31.23 51.85
CA ASN A 2 31.45 -29.86 51.78
C ASN A 2 32.42 -29.69 50.63
N CYS A 3 32.44 -28.51 50.01
CA CYS A 3 33.66 -27.82 49.64
C CYS A 3 33.38 -26.31 49.44
N SER A 4 34.10 -25.53 50.24
CA SER A 4 34.10 -24.10 50.40
C SER A 4 34.98 -23.38 49.34
N PRO A 5 34.91 -22.04 49.22
CA PRO A 5 35.47 -21.25 48.12
C PRO A 5 36.92 -20.81 48.38
N ILE A 6 37.68 -20.58 47.29
CA ILE A 6 39.04 -20.05 47.27
C ILE A 6 38.98 -18.54 46.96
N SER A 7 39.68 -17.79 47.85
CA SER A 7 39.85 -16.33 47.86
C SER A 7 40.96 -15.86 46.87
N PRO A 8 40.93 -14.62 46.37
CA PRO A 8 41.87 -14.13 45.37
C PRO A 8 43.18 -13.61 45.94
N ALA A 9 44.28 -13.91 45.26
CA ALA A 9 45.63 -13.47 45.58
C ALA A 9 45.90 -12.05 45.03
N THR A 10 46.35 -11.20 45.93
CA THR A 10 46.85 -9.84 45.70
C THR A 10 48.26 -9.87 45.13
N PHE A 11 48.48 -9.26 43.97
CA PHE A 11 49.83 -8.96 43.46
C PHE A 11 50.22 -7.51 43.76
N LYS A 12 51.35 -7.36 44.50
CA LYS A 12 52.02 -6.08 44.76
C LYS A 12 52.78 -5.62 43.52
N VAL A 13 52.54 -4.35 43.14
CA VAL A 13 53.29 -3.65 42.10
C VAL A 13 54.54 -3.05 42.72
N VAL A 14 55.73 -3.48 42.24
CA VAL A 14 57.02 -2.86 42.54
C VAL A 14 57.31 -1.79 41.51
N ARG A 15 57.44 -0.52 41.95
CA ARG A 15 57.88 0.59 41.13
C ARG A 15 59.41 0.58 40.99
N LEU A 16 59.92 0.43 39.77
CA LEU A 16 61.28 0.78 39.39
C LEU A 16 61.25 2.08 38.58
N ARG A 17 61.99 3.09 39.04
CA ARG A 17 62.25 4.34 38.27
C ARG A 17 63.35 4.07 37.23
N PRO A 18 63.19 4.52 36.00
CA PRO A 18 64.28 4.51 35.03
C PRO A 18 65.05 5.85 35.01
N GLN A 19 66.35 5.76 35.02
CA GLN A 19 67.23 6.86 34.54
C GLN A 19 67.26 6.80 33.03
N THR A 20 67.00 7.91 32.39
CA THR A 20 67.16 8.07 30.92
C THR A 20 67.67 9.43 30.57
N HIS A 21 68.78 9.50 29.99
CA HIS A 21 69.15 10.56 29.02
C HIS A 21 70.08 9.86 28.03
N PHE A 22 69.66 9.66 26.77
CA PHE A 22 70.48 9.52 25.55
C PHE A 22 69.81 8.79 24.38
N VAL A 23 68.51 8.61 24.33
CA VAL A 23 67.86 7.86 23.20
C VAL A 23 66.83 8.74 22.41
N LYS A 24 66.54 9.99 22.87
CA LYS A 24 65.44 10.78 22.24
C LYS A 24 65.71 11.34 20.84
N HIS A 25 66.93 11.45 20.39
CA HIS A 25 67.20 12.08 19.07
C HIS A 25 67.16 11.11 17.87
N ARG A 26 67.34 9.81 18.06
CA ARG A 26 67.29 8.83 16.94
C ARG A 26 65.89 8.36 16.63
N LEU A 27 64.98 8.35 17.59
CA LEU A 27 63.57 7.97 17.35
C LEU A 27 62.78 9.05 16.61
N ILE A 28 63.08 10.32 16.81
CA ILE A 28 62.39 11.43 16.11
C ILE A 28 62.75 11.45 14.64
N TRP A 29 63.98 11.16 14.22
CA TRP A 29 64.37 11.06 12.82
C TRP A 29 63.76 9.83 12.13
N LEU A 30 63.57 8.71 12.81
CA LEU A 30 62.93 7.53 12.27
C LEU A 30 61.40 7.76 12.08
N GLN A 31 60.75 8.52 12.96
CA GLN A 31 59.34 8.86 12.82
C GLN A 31 59.12 9.89 11.71
N ILE A 32 60.02 10.81 11.48
CA ILE A 32 59.96 11.80 10.36
C ILE A 32 60.20 11.10 9.03
N VAL A 33 61.13 10.16 8.92
CA VAL A 33 61.38 9.39 7.69
C VAL A 33 60.25 8.41 7.39
N LEU A 34 59.64 7.76 8.38
CA LEU A 34 58.44 6.94 8.18
C LEU A 34 57.21 7.80 7.86
N GLY A 35 57.08 9.01 8.39
CA GLY A 35 56.01 9.95 8.06
C GLY A 35 56.09 10.50 6.64
N ILE A 36 57.31 10.71 6.08
CA ILE A 36 57.53 11.17 4.70
C ILE A 36 57.35 10.01 3.69
N LEU A 37 57.67 8.77 4.07
CA LEU A 37 57.41 7.59 3.24
C LEU A 37 55.92 7.19 3.20
N SER A 38 55.13 7.54 4.21
CA SER A 38 53.68 7.29 4.20
C SER A 38 52.88 8.34 3.42
N ILE A 39 53.43 9.53 3.16
CA ILE A 39 52.84 10.57 2.30
C ILE A 39 53.07 10.29 0.81
N GLY A 40 54.10 9.49 0.45
CA GLY A 40 54.40 9.10 -0.93
C GLY A 40 53.61 7.90 -1.48
N LEU A 41 52.81 7.23 -0.65
CA LEU A 41 51.94 6.10 -0.99
C LEU A 41 50.47 6.37 -0.67
N ILE A 42 49.98 7.60 -0.92
CA ILE A 42 48.58 7.78 -1.23
C ILE A 42 48.46 7.22 -2.65
N PRO A 43 47.85 6.04 -2.88
CA PRO A 43 47.36 5.74 -4.20
C PRO A 43 46.45 6.90 -4.51
N THR A 44 46.78 7.71 -5.50
CA THR A 44 45.78 8.51 -6.18
C THR A 44 44.72 7.50 -6.57
N LEU A 45 43.71 7.35 -5.72
CA LEU A 45 42.41 6.87 -6.10
C LEU A 45 41.94 7.89 -7.14
N THR A 46 42.48 7.74 -8.35
CA THR A 46 41.83 8.26 -9.54
C THR A 46 40.47 7.63 -9.45
N ALA A 47 39.48 8.40 -8.97
CA ALA A 47 38.10 8.05 -9.09
C ALA A 47 37.94 7.69 -10.57
N ARG A 48 37.86 6.38 -10.85
CA ARG A 48 37.54 5.94 -12.21
C ARG A 48 36.23 6.62 -12.51
N PRO A 49 36.10 7.34 -13.63
CA PRO A 49 34.85 7.97 -13.97
C PRO A 49 33.78 6.89 -13.83
N SER A 50 32.75 7.18 -13.06
CA SER A 50 31.61 6.29 -12.91
C SER A 50 31.18 5.87 -14.31
N LEU A 51 31.26 4.59 -14.63
CA LEU A 51 30.86 4.09 -15.94
C LEU A 51 29.37 4.44 -16.10
N SER A 52 29.10 5.41 -16.93
CA SER A 52 27.74 5.75 -17.37
C SER A 52 27.32 4.74 -18.43
N ALA A 53 26.09 4.31 -18.43
CA ALA A 53 25.65 3.39 -19.44
C ALA A 53 25.61 4.05 -20.83
N GLU A 54 26.22 3.36 -21.77
CA GLU A 54 26.34 3.78 -23.16
C GLU A 54 25.25 3.13 -24.02
N ARG A 55 24.85 1.90 -23.67
CA ARG A 55 23.93 1.09 -24.47
C ARG A 55 22.91 0.35 -23.61
N LEU A 56 21.71 0.21 -24.15
CA LEU A 56 20.66 -0.68 -23.67
C LEU A 56 20.63 -1.91 -24.58
N THR A 57 20.91 -3.09 -24.05
CA THR A 57 20.93 -4.34 -24.82
C THR A 57 19.75 -5.22 -24.41
N ILE A 58 18.95 -5.64 -25.38
CA ILE A 58 17.84 -6.56 -25.19
C ILE A 58 18.31 -7.93 -25.67
N SER A 59 18.31 -8.92 -24.80
CA SER A 59 18.77 -10.28 -25.08
C SER A 59 17.61 -11.27 -25.07
N TYR A 60 17.61 -12.18 -26.08
CA TYR A 60 16.69 -13.31 -26.18
C TYR A 60 17.48 -14.56 -26.58
N GLY A 61 17.76 -15.45 -25.64
CA GLY A 61 18.69 -16.55 -25.84
C GLY A 61 20.08 -16.05 -26.26
N ILE A 62 20.57 -16.51 -27.41
CA ILE A 62 21.86 -16.09 -27.99
C ILE A 62 21.77 -14.81 -28.82
N ALA A 63 20.57 -14.34 -29.13
CA ALA A 63 20.36 -13.12 -29.91
C ALA A 63 20.35 -11.89 -28.99
N ALA A 64 21.11 -10.88 -29.34
CA ALA A 64 21.13 -9.61 -28.63
C ALA A 64 20.99 -8.43 -29.61
N ARG A 65 20.23 -7.43 -29.22
CA ARG A 65 20.06 -6.17 -29.94
C ARG A 65 20.37 -5.03 -28.99
N SER A 66 21.12 -4.04 -29.47
CA SER A 66 21.64 -2.97 -28.63
C SER A 66 21.26 -1.59 -29.18
N ILE A 67 20.71 -0.75 -28.34
CA ILE A 67 20.30 0.63 -28.64
C ILE A 67 21.22 1.58 -27.86
N PRO A 68 21.89 2.54 -28.50
CA PRO A 68 22.66 3.56 -27.79
C PRO A 68 21.75 4.44 -26.94
N ILE A 69 22.14 4.73 -25.70
CA ILE A 69 21.39 5.65 -24.84
C ILE A 69 21.35 7.06 -25.42
N ASN A 70 22.42 7.47 -26.12
CA ASN A 70 22.43 8.76 -26.81
C ASN A 70 21.35 8.86 -27.91
N SER A 71 21.06 7.76 -28.63
CA SER A 71 19.97 7.72 -29.62
C SER A 71 18.60 7.86 -28.95
N LEU A 72 18.38 7.17 -27.80
CA LEU A 72 17.18 7.35 -27.00
C LEU A 72 17.04 8.78 -26.45
N GLU A 73 18.15 9.39 -26.03
CA GLU A 73 18.16 10.77 -25.55
C GLU A 73 17.86 11.76 -26.67
N ALA A 74 18.50 11.62 -27.83
CA ALA A 74 18.22 12.46 -28.99
C ALA A 74 16.75 12.37 -29.40
N TYR A 75 16.22 11.16 -29.45
CA TYR A 75 14.79 10.94 -29.72
C TYR A 75 13.90 11.56 -28.65
N ALA A 76 14.19 11.33 -27.37
CA ALA A 76 13.39 11.89 -26.27
C ALA A 76 13.31 13.42 -26.33
N LYS A 77 14.46 14.09 -26.53
CA LYS A 77 14.55 15.55 -26.53
C LYS A 77 14.02 16.19 -27.82
N THR A 78 14.33 15.62 -28.97
CA THR A 78 14.08 16.27 -30.27
C THR A 78 13.00 15.61 -31.13
N GLY A 79 12.64 14.35 -30.82
CA GLY A 79 11.77 13.54 -31.67
C GLY A 79 12.46 12.95 -32.90
N LYS A 80 13.78 13.19 -33.10
CA LYS A 80 14.53 12.65 -34.23
C LYS A 80 14.91 11.20 -33.99
N VAL A 81 14.65 10.38 -35.00
CA VAL A 81 15.03 8.97 -35.06
C VAL A 81 16.30 8.90 -35.90
N ASP A 82 17.40 8.46 -35.32
CA ASP A 82 18.64 8.18 -36.02
C ASP A 82 18.66 6.76 -36.63
N ASP A 83 19.70 6.42 -37.40
CA ASP A 83 19.76 5.15 -38.11
C ASP A 83 19.79 3.94 -37.16
N GLU A 84 20.39 4.11 -35.97
CA GLU A 84 20.46 3.05 -34.96
C GLU A 84 19.06 2.79 -34.34
N LEU A 85 18.29 3.84 -34.05
CA LEU A 85 16.95 3.72 -33.50
C LEU A 85 15.92 3.33 -34.58
N ALA A 86 16.14 3.72 -35.85
CA ALA A 86 15.23 3.44 -36.96
C ALA A 86 14.94 1.95 -37.13
N ALA A 87 15.93 1.10 -36.88
CA ALA A 87 15.78 -0.36 -36.94
C ALA A 87 14.73 -0.93 -35.95
N TYR A 88 14.40 -0.19 -34.91
CA TYR A 88 13.42 -0.58 -33.87
C TYR A 88 12.07 0.12 -34.02
N VAL A 89 12.09 1.37 -34.44
CA VAL A 89 10.89 2.23 -34.60
C VAL A 89 9.89 1.63 -35.57
N GLN A 90 10.36 0.88 -36.58
CA GLN A 90 9.47 0.21 -37.55
C GLN A 90 8.53 -0.81 -36.90
N TYR A 91 8.85 -1.32 -35.70
CA TYR A 91 8.03 -2.28 -34.96
C TYR A 91 7.08 -1.63 -33.94
N ALA A 92 7.15 -0.29 -33.77
CA ALA A 92 6.34 0.46 -32.84
C ALA A 92 5.44 1.47 -33.57
N GLY A 93 4.19 1.59 -33.17
CA GLY A 93 3.28 2.60 -33.69
C GLY A 93 3.66 4.01 -33.21
N LYS A 94 3.18 5.04 -33.90
CA LYS A 94 3.44 6.45 -33.54
C LYS A 94 3.02 6.78 -32.12
N GLU A 95 1.89 6.23 -31.68
CA GLU A 95 1.36 6.44 -30.32
C GLU A 95 2.30 5.87 -29.26
N GLN A 96 2.77 4.63 -29.44
CA GLN A 96 3.73 3.99 -28.51
C GLN A 96 5.05 4.76 -28.44
N LEU A 97 5.49 5.32 -29.56
CA LEU A 97 6.70 6.14 -29.62
C LEU A 97 6.53 7.48 -28.87
N ASN A 98 5.36 8.11 -28.99
CA ASN A 98 5.06 9.32 -28.24
C ASN A 98 4.97 9.03 -26.72
N GLN A 99 4.34 7.92 -26.34
CA GLN A 99 4.26 7.47 -24.95
C GLN A 99 5.66 7.18 -24.39
N LEU A 100 6.52 6.49 -25.15
CA LEU A 100 7.93 6.25 -24.77
C LEU A 100 8.67 7.57 -24.52
N ARG A 101 8.51 8.55 -25.42
CA ARG A 101 9.14 9.86 -25.29
C ARG A 101 8.70 10.59 -24.02
N GLN A 102 7.40 10.61 -23.74
CA GLN A 102 6.85 11.19 -22.50
C GLN A 102 7.40 10.46 -21.27
N PHE A 103 7.39 9.12 -21.29
CA PHE A 103 7.85 8.30 -20.16
C PHE A 103 9.34 8.52 -19.86
N LEU A 104 10.18 8.67 -20.89
CA LEU A 104 11.61 8.94 -20.72
C LEU A 104 11.89 10.30 -20.05
N LEU A 105 11.02 11.30 -20.26
CA LEU A 105 11.25 12.69 -19.84
C LEU A 105 10.41 13.10 -18.61
N THR A 106 9.37 12.34 -18.25
CA THR A 106 8.49 12.71 -17.12
C THR A 106 9.29 12.70 -15.81
N PRO A 107 9.38 13.84 -15.11
CA PRO A 107 10.09 13.92 -13.85
C PRO A 107 9.25 13.35 -12.71
N ILE A 108 9.90 12.61 -11.82
CA ILE A 108 9.32 12.16 -10.55
C ILE A 108 9.83 13.13 -9.47
N PRO A 109 8.96 13.85 -8.74
CA PRO A 109 9.37 14.90 -7.79
C PRO A 109 9.87 14.29 -6.46
N LEU A 110 10.89 13.45 -6.52
CA LEU A 110 11.55 12.85 -5.37
C LEU A 110 13.04 13.22 -5.38
N ASN A 111 13.56 13.62 -4.22
CA ASN A 111 14.99 13.89 -4.06
C ASN A 111 15.77 12.62 -3.67
N ALA A 112 17.09 12.70 -3.70
CA ALA A 112 17.98 11.56 -3.44
C ALA A 112 17.78 10.92 -2.06
N VAL A 113 17.44 11.73 -1.04
CA VAL A 113 17.19 11.22 0.32
C VAL A 113 15.91 10.38 0.34
N GLN A 114 14.83 10.89 -0.24
CA GLN A 114 13.55 10.19 -0.32
C GLN A 114 13.67 8.86 -1.08
N VAL A 115 14.35 8.89 -2.23
CA VAL A 115 14.61 7.69 -3.04
C VAL A 115 15.47 6.69 -2.26
N SER A 116 16.56 7.16 -1.66
CA SER A 116 17.44 6.29 -0.87
C SER A 116 16.69 5.65 0.30
N GLN A 117 15.98 6.43 1.10
CA GLN A 117 15.25 5.92 2.25
C GLN A 117 14.23 4.85 1.84
N PHE A 118 13.46 5.08 0.78
CA PHE A 118 12.51 4.08 0.28
C PHE A 118 13.21 2.80 -0.20
N LEU A 119 14.28 2.91 -0.99
CA LEU A 119 14.96 1.75 -1.59
C LEU A 119 15.73 0.87 -0.59
N TYR A 120 15.95 1.36 0.64
CA TYR A 120 16.51 0.56 1.74
C TYR A 120 15.44 0.00 2.69
N THR A 121 14.15 0.25 2.44
CA THR A 121 13.08 -0.46 3.17
C THR A 121 12.95 -1.90 2.66
N PRO A 122 12.37 -2.84 3.45
CA PRO A 122 12.08 -4.19 2.98
C PRO A 122 11.23 -4.23 1.70
N ILE A 123 10.28 -3.29 1.55
CA ILE A 123 9.46 -3.12 0.34
C ILE A 123 10.32 -2.68 -0.85
N GLY A 124 11.17 -1.68 -0.64
CA GLY A 124 12.06 -1.16 -1.68
C GLY A 124 13.10 -2.19 -2.13
N GLU A 125 13.67 -2.95 -1.19
CA GLU A 125 14.61 -4.05 -1.50
C GLU A 125 13.95 -5.16 -2.30
N ARG A 126 12.72 -5.52 -1.97
CA ARG A 126 11.97 -6.51 -2.74
C ARG A 126 11.69 -6.02 -4.16
N LEU A 127 11.23 -4.77 -4.31
CA LEU A 127 11.01 -4.16 -5.63
C LEU A 127 12.29 -4.14 -6.46
N LEU A 128 13.43 -3.80 -5.85
CA LEU A 128 14.73 -3.83 -6.54
C LEU A 128 15.16 -5.24 -6.93
N ALA A 129 14.85 -6.25 -6.13
CA ALA A 129 15.13 -7.65 -6.45
C ALA A 129 14.34 -8.08 -7.69
N ASP A 130 13.05 -7.79 -7.74
CA ASP A 130 12.17 -8.12 -8.85
C ASP A 130 12.58 -7.38 -10.14
N LEU A 131 12.88 -6.08 -10.04
CA LEU A 131 13.40 -5.30 -11.16
C LEU A 131 14.78 -5.79 -11.64
N GLY A 132 15.62 -6.25 -10.71
CA GLY A 132 16.96 -6.75 -11.01
C GLY A 132 16.99 -8.07 -11.79
N GLU A 133 15.89 -8.83 -11.81
CA GLU A 133 15.74 -10.01 -12.67
C GLU A 133 15.55 -9.61 -14.14
N VAL A 134 14.90 -8.48 -14.38
CA VAL A 134 14.63 -7.93 -15.72
C VAL A 134 15.78 -7.07 -16.21
N VAL A 135 16.22 -6.12 -15.37
CA VAL A 135 17.29 -5.17 -15.67
C VAL A 135 18.57 -5.68 -15.04
N GLN A 136 19.50 -6.10 -15.87
CA GLN A 136 20.75 -6.74 -15.48
C GLN A 136 21.96 -5.90 -15.89
N GLN A 137 23.10 -6.20 -15.32
CA GLN A 137 24.40 -5.71 -15.81
C GLN A 137 24.82 -6.49 -17.07
N GLU A 138 25.82 -5.99 -17.78
CA GLU A 138 26.37 -6.63 -19.00
C GLU A 138 26.76 -8.10 -18.78
N SER A 139 27.21 -8.45 -17.59
CA SER A 139 27.59 -9.82 -17.20
C SER A 139 26.39 -10.76 -16.93
N GLY A 140 25.14 -10.29 -17.07
CA GLY A 140 23.93 -11.04 -16.70
C GLY A 140 23.65 -11.10 -15.20
N ILE A 141 24.45 -10.43 -14.38
CA ILE A 141 24.21 -10.32 -12.94
C ILE A 141 23.01 -9.40 -12.70
N SER A 142 22.18 -9.74 -11.69
CA SER A 142 21.05 -8.92 -11.27
C SER A 142 21.41 -7.44 -11.14
N GLY A 143 20.57 -6.57 -11.68
CA GLY A 143 20.72 -5.13 -11.61
C GLY A 143 20.39 -4.52 -10.25
N PHE A 144 20.05 -5.30 -9.23
CA PHE A 144 19.62 -4.84 -7.91
C PHE A 144 20.40 -3.63 -7.37
N TYR A 145 21.73 -3.77 -7.24
CA TYR A 145 22.59 -2.68 -6.74
C TYR A 145 22.78 -1.55 -7.76
N ALA A 146 22.83 -1.91 -9.03
CA ALA A 146 23.01 -0.96 -10.12
C ALA A 146 21.77 -0.05 -10.28
N ILE A 147 20.58 -0.63 -10.23
CA ILE A 147 19.30 0.12 -10.24
C ILE A 147 19.21 1.04 -9.04
N ARG A 148 19.52 0.54 -7.82
CA ARG A 148 19.53 1.36 -6.60
C ARG A 148 20.44 2.57 -6.76
N GLY A 149 21.68 2.36 -7.21
CA GLY A 149 22.64 3.43 -7.43
C GLY A 149 22.17 4.42 -8.49
N ALA A 150 21.67 3.93 -9.62
CA ALA A 150 21.17 4.76 -10.72
C ALA A 150 19.99 5.66 -10.30
N LEU A 151 19.03 5.12 -9.56
CA LEU A 151 17.86 5.87 -9.06
C LEU A 151 18.28 6.98 -8.10
N ILE A 152 19.18 6.68 -7.14
CA ILE A 152 19.68 7.67 -6.18
C ILE A 152 20.47 8.77 -6.88
N LEU A 153 21.38 8.40 -7.81
CA LEU A 153 22.20 9.35 -8.58
C LEU A 153 21.34 10.21 -9.52
N ALA A 154 20.31 9.64 -10.14
CA ALA A 154 19.38 10.38 -10.98
C ALA A 154 18.56 11.38 -10.14
N ALA A 155 18.12 11.00 -8.94
CA ALA A 155 17.38 11.89 -8.03
C ALA A 155 18.28 13.02 -7.45
N ALA A 156 19.59 12.82 -7.41
CA ALA A 156 20.58 13.83 -6.99
C ALA A 156 21.00 14.78 -8.12
N ASP A 157 20.72 14.43 -9.38
CA ASP A 157 21.14 15.21 -10.54
C ASP A 157 20.22 16.43 -10.74
N PRO A 158 20.75 17.59 -11.19
CA PRO A 158 19.94 18.77 -11.51
C PRO A 158 18.79 18.52 -12.50
N GLN A 159 18.94 17.52 -13.40
CA GLN A 159 17.86 17.12 -14.34
C GLN A 159 16.74 16.33 -13.66
N GLY A 160 16.94 15.93 -12.41
CA GLY A 160 15.96 15.20 -11.60
C GLY A 160 15.81 13.73 -11.96
N LEU A 161 14.92 13.06 -11.24
CA LEU A 161 14.61 11.65 -11.42
C LEU A 161 13.68 11.46 -12.63
N THR A 162 14.26 11.21 -13.79
CA THR A 162 13.57 10.77 -15.01
C THR A 162 14.09 9.41 -15.42
N LEU A 163 13.32 8.62 -16.18
CA LEU A 163 13.81 7.33 -16.68
C LEU A 163 15.07 7.50 -17.52
N LEU A 164 15.12 8.52 -18.39
CA LEU A 164 16.32 8.81 -19.20
C LEU A 164 17.54 9.05 -18.33
N ASN A 165 17.39 9.82 -17.24
CA ASN A 165 18.49 10.11 -16.34
C ASN A 165 18.94 8.87 -15.55
N VAL A 166 17.99 8.00 -15.15
CA VAL A 166 18.31 6.70 -14.53
C VAL A 166 19.12 5.82 -15.48
N LEU A 167 18.74 5.73 -16.75
CA LEU A 167 19.52 4.99 -17.75
C LEU A 167 20.95 5.53 -17.87
N ARG A 168 21.13 6.86 -17.86
CA ARG A 168 22.46 7.50 -17.95
C ARG A 168 23.32 7.30 -16.70
N LYS A 169 22.70 7.21 -15.51
CA LYS A 169 23.40 7.02 -14.23
C LYS A 169 23.64 5.55 -13.88
N PHE A 170 23.19 4.63 -14.73
CA PHE A 170 23.36 3.20 -14.46
C PHE A 170 24.86 2.83 -14.49
N PRO A 171 25.41 2.22 -13.43
CA PRO A 171 26.86 2.05 -13.25
C PRO A 171 27.42 0.80 -13.98
N SER A 172 27.09 0.66 -15.27
CA SER A 172 27.62 -0.36 -16.17
C SER A 172 27.59 0.20 -17.59
N ARG A 173 28.55 -0.15 -18.44
CA ARG A 173 28.55 0.31 -19.84
C ARG A 173 27.29 -0.13 -20.59
N THR A 174 26.80 -1.31 -20.28
CA THR A 174 25.63 -1.87 -20.93
C THR A 174 24.58 -2.18 -19.86
N ILE A 175 23.35 -1.74 -20.11
CA ILE A 175 22.16 -2.20 -19.40
C ILE A 175 21.61 -3.38 -20.19
N ALA A 176 21.63 -4.58 -19.61
CA ALA A 176 21.06 -5.76 -20.21
C ALA A 176 19.61 -5.94 -19.78
N ILE A 177 18.70 -6.09 -20.73
CA ILE A 177 17.29 -6.43 -20.48
C ILE A 177 17.09 -7.90 -20.80
N ASN A 178 16.70 -8.67 -19.79
CA ASN A 178 16.29 -10.05 -19.95
C ASN A 178 14.89 -10.10 -20.57
N LEU A 179 14.85 -10.27 -21.90
CA LEU A 179 13.59 -10.26 -22.63
C LEU A 179 12.68 -11.44 -22.25
N VAL A 180 13.24 -12.61 -21.96
CA VAL A 180 12.46 -13.79 -21.54
C VAL A 180 11.69 -13.45 -20.27
N ARG A 181 12.40 -12.97 -19.24
CA ARG A 181 11.78 -12.57 -17.97
C ARG A 181 10.80 -11.42 -18.14
N SER A 182 11.13 -10.44 -18.99
CA SER A 182 10.24 -9.33 -19.31
C SER A 182 8.93 -9.81 -19.94
N LEU A 183 8.98 -10.77 -20.86
CA LEU A 183 7.80 -11.33 -21.53
C LEU A 183 6.97 -12.21 -20.58
N GLU A 184 7.59 -12.95 -19.67
CA GLU A 184 6.89 -13.69 -18.61
C GLU A 184 6.06 -12.75 -17.73
N ILE A 185 6.68 -11.68 -17.23
CA ILE A 185 6.02 -10.66 -16.39
C ILE A 185 4.91 -9.96 -17.19
N ALA A 186 5.18 -9.53 -18.42
CA ALA A 186 4.18 -8.91 -19.28
C ALA A 186 3.01 -9.85 -19.58
N GLY A 187 3.28 -11.12 -19.81
CA GLY A 187 2.25 -12.14 -20.01
C GLY A 187 1.39 -12.38 -18.77
N ALA A 188 2.01 -12.45 -17.59
CA ALA A 188 1.29 -12.57 -16.32
C ALA A 188 0.42 -11.33 -16.05
N PHE A 189 0.95 -10.14 -16.30
CA PHE A 189 0.21 -8.88 -16.20
C PHE A 189 -0.97 -8.84 -17.17
N GLN A 190 -0.75 -9.16 -18.45
CA GLN A 190 -1.81 -9.17 -19.46
C GLN A 190 -2.91 -10.18 -19.12
N LYS A 191 -2.52 -11.36 -18.59
CA LYS A 191 -3.48 -12.37 -18.12
C LYS A 191 -4.32 -11.81 -16.96
N LEU A 192 -3.70 -11.17 -15.98
CA LEU A 192 -4.41 -10.52 -14.86
C LEU A 192 -5.38 -9.45 -15.36
N VAL A 193 -4.95 -8.59 -16.28
CA VAL A 193 -5.80 -7.54 -16.88
C VAL A 193 -6.99 -8.16 -17.58
N ASN A 194 -6.77 -9.17 -18.43
CA ASN A 194 -7.84 -9.85 -19.17
C ASN A 194 -8.84 -10.53 -18.22
N GLN A 195 -8.37 -11.23 -17.20
CA GLN A 195 -9.21 -11.89 -16.20
C GLN A 195 -9.99 -10.85 -15.36
N THR A 196 -9.36 -9.74 -15.01
CA THR A 196 -10.02 -8.63 -14.31
C THR A 196 -11.13 -8.03 -15.16
N GLN A 197 -10.88 -7.77 -16.45
CA GLN A 197 -11.89 -7.25 -17.37
C GLN A 197 -13.06 -8.22 -17.54
N GLN A 198 -12.81 -9.53 -17.61
CA GLN A 198 -13.87 -10.54 -17.66
C GLN A 198 -14.72 -10.53 -16.39
N ALA A 199 -14.09 -10.46 -15.22
CA ALA A 199 -14.80 -10.38 -13.94
C ALA A 199 -15.64 -9.09 -13.83
N ILE A 200 -15.10 -7.95 -14.25
CA ILE A 200 -15.81 -6.67 -14.34
C ILE A 200 -17.02 -6.77 -15.28
N ALA A 201 -16.86 -7.38 -16.45
CA ALA A 201 -17.95 -7.56 -17.40
C ALA A 201 -19.09 -8.42 -16.81
N LEU A 202 -18.75 -9.49 -16.09
CA LEU A 202 -19.73 -10.32 -15.37
C LEU A 202 -20.49 -9.54 -14.29
N ILE A 203 -19.79 -8.74 -13.49
CA ILE A 203 -20.40 -7.89 -12.46
C ILE A 203 -21.35 -6.88 -13.10
N ASN A 204 -20.91 -6.20 -14.15
CA ASN A 204 -21.72 -5.22 -14.87
C ASN A 204 -22.96 -5.86 -15.51
N GLN A 205 -22.82 -7.04 -16.11
CA GLN A 205 -23.93 -7.80 -16.68
C GLN A 205 -24.93 -8.20 -15.60
N GLN A 206 -24.48 -8.76 -14.49
CA GLN A 206 -25.35 -9.17 -13.40
C GLN A 206 -26.06 -7.95 -12.79
N SER A 207 -25.34 -6.87 -12.53
CA SER A 207 -25.91 -5.62 -12.04
C SER A 207 -26.96 -5.03 -12.99
N SER A 208 -26.83 -5.20 -14.29
CA SER A 208 -27.83 -4.73 -15.26
C SER A 208 -29.05 -5.64 -15.40
N THR A 209 -28.90 -6.94 -15.14
CA THR A 209 -29.97 -7.94 -15.29
C THR A 209 -30.97 -7.86 -14.13
N ASP A 210 -30.48 -7.67 -12.91
CA ASP A 210 -31.30 -7.59 -11.70
C ASP A 210 -32.22 -6.35 -11.68
N THR A 211 -31.91 -5.32 -12.49
CA THR A 211 -32.74 -4.11 -12.64
C THR A 211 -34.06 -4.31 -13.38
N ARG A 212 -34.17 -5.36 -14.17
CA ARG A 212 -35.38 -5.61 -14.98
C ARG A 212 -36.60 -6.02 -14.15
N THR A 213 -36.39 -6.36 -12.87
CA THR A 213 -37.41 -6.88 -11.96
C THR A 213 -38.03 -5.82 -11.03
N THR A 214 -37.45 -4.61 -10.91
CA THR A 214 -37.95 -3.55 -10.03
C THR A 214 -38.62 -2.42 -10.81
N SER A 215 -39.82 -2.00 -10.36
CA SER A 215 -40.62 -1.01 -11.10
C SER A 215 -40.00 0.39 -11.03
N ARG A 216 -40.07 1.10 -12.16
CA ARG A 216 -39.61 2.50 -12.33
C ARG A 216 -40.31 3.49 -11.36
N LEU A 217 -41.51 3.14 -10.88
CA LEU A 217 -42.31 3.94 -9.94
C LEU A 217 -41.76 3.94 -8.51
N GLU A 218 -41.13 2.85 -8.06
CA GLU A 218 -40.55 2.78 -6.72
C GLU A 218 -39.31 3.67 -6.58
N ASN A 219 -38.53 3.83 -7.65
CA ASN A 219 -37.33 4.66 -7.66
C ASN A 219 -37.63 6.17 -7.60
N ALA A 220 -38.78 6.62 -8.14
CA ALA A 220 -39.16 8.03 -8.14
C ALA A 220 -39.49 8.58 -6.73
N LEU A 221 -39.77 7.70 -5.78
CA LEU A 221 -40.09 8.04 -4.38
C LEU A 221 -38.88 7.92 -3.43
N MET A 222 -37.70 7.61 -3.96
CA MET A 222 -36.49 7.48 -3.11
C MET A 222 -35.92 8.84 -2.72
N THR A 223 -35.59 8.99 -1.46
CA THR A 223 -34.89 10.17 -0.95
C THR A 223 -33.48 10.26 -1.56
N ASP A 224 -33.06 11.45 -1.95
CA ASP A 224 -31.69 11.71 -2.41
C ASP A 224 -30.68 11.60 -1.26
N LEU A 225 -30.02 10.45 -1.15
CA LEU A 225 -29.00 10.17 -0.13
C LEU A 225 -27.66 10.89 -0.40
N SER A 226 -27.52 11.66 -1.48
CA SER A 226 -26.30 12.43 -1.72
C SER A 226 -26.14 13.64 -0.78
N LYS A 227 -27.23 14.09 -0.21
CA LYS A 227 -27.29 15.24 0.71
C LYS A 227 -26.94 14.81 2.12
N SER A 228 -26.42 15.75 2.91
CA SER A 228 -26.22 15.55 4.36
C SER A 228 -27.56 15.36 5.07
N GLY A 229 -27.52 14.62 6.17
CA GLY A 229 -28.66 14.45 7.07
C GLY A 229 -29.01 15.73 7.83
N LYS A 230 -29.99 15.62 8.73
CA LYS A 230 -30.57 16.77 9.42
C LYS A 230 -29.88 17.19 10.72
N PHE A 231 -28.97 16.37 11.23
CA PHE A 231 -28.35 16.65 12.53
C PHE A 231 -27.07 17.47 12.38
N SER A 232 -26.95 18.56 13.15
CA SER A 232 -25.67 19.20 13.45
C SER A 232 -24.84 18.28 14.34
N HIS A 233 -23.56 18.58 14.49
CA HIS A 233 -22.65 17.76 15.27
C HIS A 233 -21.51 18.57 15.89
N GLN A 234 -20.91 18.00 16.92
CA GLN A 234 -19.67 18.47 17.53
C GLN A 234 -18.55 17.52 17.20
N LYS A 235 -17.37 18.06 16.85
CA LYS A 235 -16.14 17.30 16.71
C LYS A 235 -15.27 17.50 17.94
N ARG A 236 -14.81 16.40 18.55
CA ARG A 236 -13.87 16.39 19.67
C ARG A 236 -12.67 15.54 19.32
N SER A 237 -11.47 16.06 19.52
CA SER A 237 -10.23 15.28 19.40
C SER A 237 -9.78 14.85 20.79
N ILE A 238 -9.52 13.55 20.95
CA ILE A 238 -9.00 12.95 22.17
C ILE A 238 -7.63 12.33 21.91
N ILE A 239 -6.79 12.25 22.92
CA ILE A 239 -5.53 11.52 22.88
C ILE A 239 -5.71 10.21 23.65
N LEU A 240 -5.41 9.11 22.99
CA LEU A 240 -5.43 7.76 23.54
C LEU A 240 -4.01 7.36 23.91
N ASN A 241 -3.83 6.81 25.11
CA ASN A 241 -2.53 6.37 25.60
C ASN A 241 -2.62 4.92 26.09
N ASP A 242 -2.31 3.99 25.18
CA ASP A 242 -2.23 2.55 25.50
C ASP A 242 -0.84 2.20 26.00
N THR A 243 -0.66 2.35 27.31
CA THR A 243 0.62 2.06 27.97
C THR A 243 1.02 0.60 27.90
N SER A 244 0.08 -0.32 27.67
CA SER A 244 0.38 -1.75 27.56
C SER A 244 1.13 -2.09 26.25
N ARG A 245 0.99 -1.25 25.22
CA ARG A 245 1.66 -1.40 23.92
C ARG A 245 2.62 -0.24 23.61
N ASP A 246 2.85 0.66 24.57
CA ASP A 246 3.63 1.90 24.39
C ASP A 246 3.15 2.71 23.16
N ARG A 247 1.83 2.94 23.09
CA ARG A 247 1.19 3.47 21.90
C ARG A 247 0.29 4.64 22.23
N THR A 248 0.66 5.83 21.75
CA THR A 248 -0.11 7.06 21.93
C THR A 248 -0.58 7.59 20.58
N PHE A 249 -1.89 7.85 20.45
CA PHE A 249 -2.47 8.30 19.20
C PHE A 249 -3.72 9.16 19.40
N PRO A 250 -3.99 10.14 18.52
CA PRO A 250 -5.21 10.91 18.55
C PRO A 250 -6.36 10.15 17.86
N ALA A 251 -7.59 10.49 18.29
CA ALA A 251 -8.81 10.11 17.59
C ALA A 251 -9.76 11.30 17.54
N ASP A 252 -10.43 11.49 16.41
CA ASP A 252 -11.49 12.48 16.23
C ASP A 252 -12.84 11.80 16.43
N ILE A 253 -13.67 12.34 17.35
CA ILE A 253 -15.00 11.82 17.68
C ILE A 253 -16.03 12.85 17.23
N TYR A 254 -16.91 12.46 16.32
CA TYR A 254 -18.02 13.25 15.82
C TYR A 254 -19.29 12.81 16.54
N LEU A 255 -19.93 13.71 17.28
CA LEU A 255 -21.10 13.48 18.11
C LEU A 255 -22.29 14.21 17.51
N PRO A 256 -23.37 13.53 17.07
CA PRO A 256 -24.54 14.19 16.50
C PRO A 256 -25.32 14.93 17.60
N ASP A 257 -25.85 16.10 17.29
CA ASP A 257 -26.70 16.87 18.22
C ASP A 257 -28.11 16.28 18.26
N VAL A 258 -28.21 15.09 18.84
CA VAL A 258 -29.46 14.34 19.02
C VAL A 258 -29.42 13.56 20.34
N SER A 259 -30.55 13.46 21.00
CA SER A 259 -30.69 12.72 22.26
C SER A 259 -30.67 11.21 22.03
N GLY A 260 -30.31 10.48 23.09
CA GLY A 260 -30.33 9.02 23.14
C GLY A 260 -29.04 8.38 22.60
N SER A 261 -28.93 7.09 22.91
CA SER A 261 -27.76 6.27 22.53
C SER A 261 -27.76 5.96 21.03
N ARG A 262 -26.62 6.15 20.38
CA ARG A 262 -26.45 6.02 18.93
C ARG A 262 -25.38 4.99 18.59
N PRO A 263 -25.58 4.18 17.52
CA PRO A 263 -24.54 3.28 17.04
C PRO A 263 -23.27 4.04 16.71
N VAL A 264 -22.12 3.37 16.90
CA VAL A 264 -20.80 3.96 16.67
C VAL A 264 -20.21 3.41 15.37
N ILE A 265 -19.70 4.28 14.52
CA ILE A 265 -18.97 3.90 13.31
C ILE A 265 -17.51 4.29 13.49
N VAL A 266 -16.59 3.35 13.29
CA VAL A 266 -15.14 3.62 13.29
C VAL A 266 -14.63 3.65 11.86
N ILE A 267 -13.83 4.66 11.51
CA ILE A 267 -13.20 4.78 10.19
C ILE A 267 -11.68 4.63 10.33
N SER A 268 -11.12 3.63 9.64
CA SER A 268 -9.69 3.30 9.64
C SER A 268 -9.05 3.70 8.31
N HIS A 269 -8.08 4.61 8.34
CA HIS A 269 -7.38 5.12 7.16
C HIS A 269 -6.39 4.11 6.56
N GLY A 270 -5.96 4.33 5.31
CA GLY A 270 -4.94 3.54 4.61
C GLY A 270 -3.51 3.83 5.08
N LEU A 271 -2.56 3.06 4.55
CA LEU A 271 -1.12 3.28 4.76
C LEU A 271 -0.70 4.67 4.27
N GLY A 272 0.06 5.39 5.08
CA GLY A 272 0.57 6.72 4.76
C GLY A 272 -0.51 7.82 4.68
N SER A 273 -1.73 7.51 5.14
CA SER A 273 -2.87 8.42 5.23
C SER A 273 -3.07 8.87 6.69
N ASP A 274 -4.15 9.58 6.97
CA ASP A 274 -4.46 10.07 8.32
C ASP A 274 -5.97 10.09 8.60
N ARG A 275 -6.34 10.41 9.84
CA ARG A 275 -7.74 10.49 10.29
C ARG A 275 -8.57 11.56 9.57
N THR A 276 -7.95 12.52 8.84
CA THR A 276 -8.69 13.56 8.10
C THR A 276 -9.07 13.11 6.70
N SER A 277 -8.42 12.08 6.16
CA SER A 277 -8.61 11.58 4.80
C SER A 277 -10.03 11.09 4.50
N TYR A 278 -10.79 10.74 5.53
CA TYR A 278 -12.21 10.35 5.43
C TYR A 278 -13.14 11.26 6.24
N ALA A 279 -12.72 12.49 6.53
CA ALA A 279 -13.55 13.47 7.25
C ALA A 279 -14.90 13.70 6.54
N TYR A 280 -14.92 13.73 5.20
CA TYR A 280 -16.14 13.86 4.41
C TYR A 280 -17.18 12.78 4.70
N LEU A 281 -16.73 11.54 4.96
CA LEU A 281 -17.61 10.42 5.32
C LEU A 281 -18.04 10.51 6.78
N ALA A 282 -17.14 10.91 7.68
CA ALA A 282 -17.46 11.09 9.10
C ALA A 282 -18.52 12.19 9.29
N GLU A 283 -18.34 13.34 8.65
CA GLU A 283 -19.28 14.47 8.65
C GLU A 283 -20.64 14.09 8.04
N TYR A 284 -20.62 13.28 6.99
CA TYR A 284 -21.84 12.79 6.37
C TYR A 284 -22.59 11.82 7.29
N LEU A 285 -21.93 10.80 7.84
CA LEU A 285 -22.59 9.78 8.67
C LEU A 285 -23.10 10.35 10.01
N VAL A 286 -22.35 11.28 10.62
CA VAL A 286 -22.80 11.93 11.86
C VAL A 286 -24.03 12.79 11.62
N SER A 287 -24.18 13.39 10.44
CA SER A 287 -25.38 14.17 10.09
C SER A 287 -26.67 13.32 10.00
N TYR A 288 -26.53 12.00 9.89
CA TYR A 288 -27.61 11.03 9.95
C TYR A 288 -27.81 10.40 11.33
N GLY A 289 -27.09 10.87 12.35
CA GLY A 289 -27.27 10.51 13.74
C GLY A 289 -26.41 9.36 14.23
N PHE A 290 -25.39 8.94 13.49
CA PHE A 290 -24.35 8.03 13.99
C PHE A 290 -23.30 8.80 14.80
N VAL A 291 -22.74 8.18 15.82
CA VAL A 291 -21.47 8.62 16.37
C VAL A 291 -20.36 8.10 15.48
N VAL A 292 -19.39 8.95 15.11
CA VAL A 292 -18.29 8.51 14.26
C VAL A 292 -16.95 8.76 14.96
N ALA A 293 -16.11 7.73 15.02
CA ALA A 293 -14.78 7.78 15.63
C ALA A 293 -13.71 7.47 14.58
N VAL A 294 -12.69 8.32 14.47
CA VAL A 294 -11.64 8.20 13.47
C VAL A 294 -10.28 8.24 14.17
N PRO A 295 -9.69 7.08 14.51
CA PRO A 295 -8.35 7.03 15.09
C PRO A 295 -7.27 7.29 14.04
N GLU A 296 -6.15 7.82 14.48
CA GLU A 296 -4.87 7.75 13.78
C GLU A 296 -4.17 6.44 14.14
N HIS A 297 -3.48 5.80 13.19
CA HIS A 297 -2.68 4.61 13.43
C HIS A 297 -1.20 4.95 13.35
N PRO A 298 -0.51 5.26 14.48
CA PRO A 298 0.93 5.57 14.46
C PRO A 298 1.73 4.38 13.95
N GLY A 299 2.81 4.65 13.23
CA GLY A 299 3.62 3.60 12.58
C GLY A 299 3.14 3.16 11.19
N SER A 300 1.96 3.66 10.76
CA SER A 300 1.43 3.45 9.40
C SER A 300 0.68 4.68 8.86
N ASP A 301 0.76 5.81 9.55
CA ASP A 301 0.11 7.08 9.21
C ASP A 301 0.98 7.96 8.28
N ALA A 302 0.48 9.14 7.95
CA ALA A 302 1.18 10.12 7.13
C ALA A 302 2.48 10.62 7.80
N LYS A 303 2.55 10.68 9.12
CA LYS A 303 3.75 11.10 9.86
C LYS A 303 4.85 10.06 9.76
N GLN A 304 4.51 8.77 9.82
CA GLN A 304 5.45 7.67 9.62
C GLN A 304 6.04 7.72 8.21
N LEU A 305 5.20 7.93 7.19
CA LEU A 305 5.67 8.07 5.81
C LEU A 305 6.59 9.29 5.64
N GLN A 306 6.25 10.44 6.23
CA GLN A 306 7.12 11.62 6.23
C GLN A 306 8.42 11.38 6.98
N ALA A 307 8.39 10.65 8.10
CA ALA A 307 9.59 10.30 8.85
C ALA A 307 10.53 9.42 8.00
N LEU A 308 10.00 8.42 7.28
CA LEU A 308 10.77 7.65 6.30
C LEU A 308 11.38 8.56 5.23
N LEU A 309 10.57 9.35 4.52
CA LEU A 309 11.03 10.18 3.41
C LEU A 309 12.03 11.26 3.83
N SER A 310 12.04 11.64 5.10
CA SER A 310 13.01 12.60 5.68
C SER A 310 14.21 11.92 6.36
N GLY A 311 14.33 10.59 6.28
CA GLY A 311 15.42 9.82 6.88
C GLY A 311 15.36 9.71 8.41
N ARG A 312 14.22 9.99 9.02
CA ARG A 312 14.00 9.88 10.48
C ARG A 312 13.41 8.53 10.90
N ALA A 313 12.95 7.72 9.96
CA ALA A 313 12.51 6.35 10.18
C ALA A 313 13.15 5.43 9.14
N ALA A 314 13.38 4.17 9.51
CA ALA A 314 13.97 3.16 8.64
C ALA A 314 12.94 2.46 7.73
N GLU A 315 11.64 2.54 8.08
CA GLU A 315 10.58 1.85 7.34
C GLU A 315 9.30 2.67 7.31
N GLY A 316 8.50 2.49 6.26
CA GLY A 316 7.21 3.17 6.10
C GLY A 316 6.09 2.57 6.94
N THR A 317 6.26 1.32 7.35
CA THR A 317 5.36 0.62 8.29
C THR A 317 6.03 -0.62 8.83
N SER A 318 5.75 -0.93 10.09
CA SER A 318 6.18 -2.16 10.74
C SER A 318 5.22 -3.32 10.45
N PRO A 319 5.70 -4.56 10.37
CA PRO A 319 4.83 -5.75 10.34
C PRO A 319 3.82 -5.80 11.50
N ARG A 320 4.17 -5.24 12.65
CA ARG A 320 3.27 -5.16 13.81
C ARG A 320 1.99 -4.39 13.54
N GLU A 321 1.96 -3.50 12.55
CA GLU A 321 0.75 -2.74 12.23
C GLU A 321 -0.42 -3.64 11.79
N PHE A 322 -0.17 -4.85 11.28
CA PHE A 322 -1.22 -5.85 11.06
C PHE A 322 -1.92 -6.28 12.36
N ILE A 323 -1.24 -6.16 13.50
CA ILE A 323 -1.79 -6.46 14.83
C ILE A 323 -2.25 -5.18 15.52
N ASP A 324 -1.42 -4.15 15.50
CA ASP A 324 -1.63 -2.94 16.29
C ASP A 324 -2.82 -2.13 15.82
N ARG A 325 -3.11 -2.06 14.50
CA ARG A 325 -4.26 -1.31 13.99
C ARG A 325 -5.62 -1.83 14.47
N PRO A 326 -5.93 -3.14 14.40
CA PRO A 326 -7.14 -3.67 15.03
C PRO A 326 -7.16 -3.43 16.55
N LEU A 327 -6.02 -3.56 17.24
CA LEU A 327 -5.93 -3.32 18.67
C LEU A 327 -6.11 -1.83 19.05
N ASP A 328 -5.69 -0.88 18.21
CA ASP A 328 -5.96 0.55 18.39
C ASP A 328 -7.48 0.81 18.42
N ILE A 329 -8.23 0.18 17.51
CA ILE A 329 -9.68 0.32 17.46
C ILE A 329 -10.32 -0.34 18.70
N LYS A 330 -9.88 -1.54 19.11
CA LYS A 330 -10.36 -2.16 20.35
C LYS A 330 -10.07 -1.27 21.56
N TYR A 331 -8.89 -0.69 21.64
CA TYR A 331 -8.53 0.26 22.71
C TYR A 331 -9.39 1.52 22.67
N LEU A 332 -9.59 2.13 21.50
CA LEU A 332 -10.49 3.27 21.32
C LEU A 332 -11.90 2.96 21.83
N LEU A 333 -12.48 1.82 21.45
CA LEU A 333 -13.82 1.43 21.89
C LEU A 333 -13.89 1.22 23.40
N ASN A 334 -12.84 0.68 24.04
CA ASN A 334 -12.75 0.56 25.49
C ASN A 334 -12.69 1.93 26.17
N GLN A 335 -11.90 2.87 25.63
CA GLN A 335 -11.82 4.24 26.17
C GLN A 335 -13.14 5.01 25.96
N LEU A 336 -13.83 4.83 24.84
CA LEU A 336 -15.17 5.40 24.65
C LEU A 336 -16.18 4.83 25.66
N SER A 337 -16.05 3.56 26.03
CA SER A 337 -16.87 2.97 27.12
C SER A 337 -16.60 3.65 28.47
N ASN A 338 -15.33 3.89 28.81
CA ASN A 338 -14.97 4.61 30.03
C ASN A 338 -15.48 6.06 30.01
N LEU A 339 -15.31 6.77 28.88
CA LEU A 339 -15.81 8.14 28.70
C LEU A 339 -17.34 8.21 28.80
N SER A 340 -18.06 7.19 28.31
CA SER A 340 -19.53 7.14 28.42
C SER A 340 -20.03 7.07 29.87
N GLN A 341 -19.17 6.70 30.82
CA GLN A 341 -19.47 6.67 32.24
C GLN A 341 -19.03 7.95 32.98
N SER A 342 -17.88 8.50 32.59
CA SER A 342 -17.19 9.56 33.32
C SER A 342 -17.37 10.97 32.74
N ASP A 343 -17.64 11.12 31.44
CA ASP A 343 -17.74 12.42 30.75
C ASP A 343 -19.20 12.68 30.29
N SER A 344 -19.77 13.79 30.75
CA SER A 344 -21.15 14.20 30.43
C SER A 344 -21.39 14.37 28.92
N ALA A 345 -20.36 14.66 28.13
CA ALA A 345 -20.47 14.80 26.69
C ALA A 345 -20.76 13.45 25.97
N TYR A 346 -20.38 12.34 26.59
CA TYR A 346 -20.55 10.99 26.01
C TYR A 346 -21.64 10.17 26.72
N LYS A 347 -21.99 10.56 27.95
CA LYS A 347 -22.93 9.83 28.81
C LYS A 347 -24.28 9.65 28.14
N GLY A 348 -24.71 8.37 27.96
CA GLY A 348 -26.00 8.02 27.37
C GLY A 348 -26.10 8.25 25.84
N ARG A 349 -24.98 8.59 25.16
CA ARG A 349 -24.97 8.91 23.74
C ARG A 349 -24.37 7.81 22.85
N LEU A 350 -23.59 6.89 23.42
CA LEU A 350 -22.86 5.85 22.69
C LEU A 350 -23.51 4.48 22.85
N ASN A 351 -23.89 3.85 21.75
CA ASN A 351 -24.26 2.42 21.73
C ASN A 351 -23.06 1.62 21.23
N LEU A 352 -22.20 1.23 22.17
CA LEU A 352 -20.98 0.48 21.87
C LEU A 352 -21.22 -1.02 21.64
N GLU A 353 -22.45 -1.52 21.81
CA GLU A 353 -22.84 -2.88 21.39
C GLU A 353 -23.21 -2.97 19.90
N GLN A 354 -23.34 -1.83 19.25
CA GLN A 354 -23.65 -1.68 17.84
C GLN A 354 -22.55 -0.84 17.18
N VAL A 355 -21.44 -1.49 16.79
CA VAL A 355 -20.30 -0.85 16.15
C VAL A 355 -20.22 -1.25 14.68
N GLY A 356 -20.08 -0.27 13.79
CA GLY A 356 -19.72 -0.46 12.39
C GLY A 356 -18.27 -0.07 12.15
N VAL A 357 -17.59 -0.70 11.22
CA VAL A 357 -16.22 -0.32 10.84
C VAL A 357 -16.15 -0.07 9.33
N VAL A 358 -15.50 1.02 8.95
CA VAL A 358 -15.13 1.31 7.54
C VAL A 358 -13.61 1.41 7.46
N GLY A 359 -13.02 0.81 6.44
CA GLY A 359 -11.58 0.98 6.22
C GLY A 359 -11.20 0.95 4.76
N GLN A 360 -10.16 1.69 4.40
CA GLN A 360 -9.62 1.72 3.04
C GLN A 360 -8.21 1.12 3.03
N SER A 361 -7.88 0.31 2.00
CA SER A 361 -6.55 -0.29 1.83
C SER A 361 -6.14 -1.09 3.08
N PHE A 362 -5.08 -0.71 3.76
CA PHE A 362 -4.67 -1.29 5.04
C PHE A 362 -5.75 -1.15 6.14
N GLY A 363 -6.54 -0.05 6.11
CA GLY A 363 -7.72 0.10 6.94
C GLY A 363 -8.83 -0.89 6.59
N GLY A 364 -8.95 -1.29 5.32
CA GLY A 364 -9.88 -2.33 4.86
C GLY A 364 -9.51 -3.71 5.44
N TYR A 365 -8.23 -4.07 5.43
CA TYR A 365 -7.72 -5.21 6.19
C TYR A 365 -8.11 -5.12 7.67
N THR A 366 -7.88 -3.95 8.29
CA THR A 366 -8.20 -3.71 9.71
C THR A 366 -9.69 -3.97 9.99
N ALA A 367 -10.58 -3.50 9.11
CA ALA A 367 -12.03 -3.72 9.23
C ALA A 367 -12.41 -5.21 9.14
N LEU A 368 -11.80 -5.95 8.22
CA LEU A 368 -12.06 -7.38 8.03
C LEU A 368 -11.49 -8.23 9.18
N ALA A 369 -10.32 -7.85 9.72
CA ALA A 369 -9.74 -8.50 10.90
C ALA A 369 -10.64 -8.32 12.13
N LEU A 370 -11.15 -7.10 12.37
CA LEU A 370 -12.12 -6.82 13.43
C LEU A 370 -13.45 -7.55 13.23
N ALA A 371 -13.85 -7.79 11.98
CA ALA A 371 -15.05 -8.54 11.62
C ALA A 371 -14.92 -10.06 11.83
N GLY A 372 -13.74 -10.56 12.16
CA GLY A 372 -13.53 -11.96 12.53
C GLY A 372 -12.62 -12.76 11.58
N ALA A 373 -11.92 -12.14 10.65
CA ALA A 373 -10.92 -12.81 9.83
C ALA A 373 -9.54 -12.82 10.53
N PRO A 374 -9.00 -13.97 10.97
CA PRO A 374 -7.65 -14.06 11.53
C PRO A 374 -6.58 -13.95 10.43
N ILE A 375 -5.33 -13.66 10.81
CA ILE A 375 -4.18 -13.74 9.89
C ILE A 375 -3.98 -15.20 9.46
N ASP A 376 -3.85 -15.45 8.15
CA ASP A 376 -3.58 -16.77 7.57
C ASP A 376 -2.10 -16.89 7.18
N PHE A 377 -1.26 -17.31 8.12
CA PHE A 377 0.17 -17.50 7.87
C PHE A 377 0.46 -18.57 6.81
N LYS A 378 -0.39 -19.61 6.69
CA LYS A 378 -0.23 -20.64 5.66
C LYS A 378 -0.44 -20.09 4.26
N GLN A 379 -1.42 -19.19 4.11
CA GLN A 379 -1.67 -18.52 2.84
C GLN A 379 -0.53 -17.55 2.50
N LEU A 380 -0.02 -16.82 3.49
CA LEU A 380 1.17 -15.95 3.34
C LEU A 380 2.41 -16.77 2.91
N GLU A 381 2.71 -17.88 3.58
CA GLU A 381 3.82 -18.77 3.23
C GLU A 381 3.70 -19.31 1.80
N LYS A 382 2.50 -19.54 1.32
CA LYS A 382 2.24 -20.00 -0.04
C LYS A 382 2.46 -18.91 -1.10
N ASN A 383 2.05 -17.68 -0.81
CA ASN A 383 2.00 -16.60 -1.79
C ASN A 383 3.22 -15.67 -1.78
N CYS A 384 3.97 -15.65 -0.67
CA CYS A 384 5.09 -14.70 -0.49
C CYS A 384 6.49 -15.25 -0.83
N PRO A 385 6.78 -16.55 -0.89
CA PRO A 385 8.11 -17.05 -1.25
C PRO A 385 8.42 -16.80 -2.73
N GLY A 386 9.65 -16.43 -3.00
CA GLY A 386 10.09 -16.11 -4.35
C GLY A 386 9.63 -14.71 -4.79
N SER A 387 9.90 -14.36 -6.05
CA SER A 387 9.29 -13.18 -6.66
C SER A 387 7.86 -13.56 -7.01
N PRO A 388 6.84 -12.96 -6.39
CA PRO A 388 5.49 -13.19 -6.88
C PRO A 388 5.42 -12.63 -8.29
N ASP A 389 5.17 -13.47 -9.28
CA ASP A 389 4.90 -13.08 -10.67
C ASP A 389 3.60 -12.28 -10.77
N THR A 390 3.38 -11.36 -9.84
CA THR A 390 2.11 -10.69 -9.70
C THR A 390 2.27 -9.20 -9.88
N ALA A 391 1.44 -8.63 -10.73
CA ALA A 391 1.20 -7.20 -10.80
C ALA A 391 0.43 -6.67 -9.56
N ASN A 392 0.42 -7.40 -8.47
CA ASN A 392 -0.26 -7.07 -7.24
C ASN A 392 0.72 -6.45 -6.23
N LEU A 393 0.87 -5.13 -6.27
CA LEU A 393 1.78 -4.39 -5.37
C LEU A 393 1.40 -4.52 -3.90
N SER A 394 0.14 -4.84 -3.58
CA SER A 394 -0.29 -5.01 -2.19
C SER A 394 0.41 -6.17 -1.48
N LEU A 395 0.90 -7.16 -2.24
CA LEU A 395 1.67 -8.28 -1.69
C LEU A 395 2.98 -7.83 -1.05
N LEU A 396 3.60 -6.75 -1.53
CA LEU A 396 4.79 -6.19 -0.92
C LEU A 396 4.54 -5.79 0.55
N LEU A 397 3.33 -5.30 0.83
CA LEU A 397 2.90 -4.97 2.20
C LEU A 397 2.44 -6.22 2.95
N GLN A 398 1.55 -7.04 2.36
CA GLN A 398 0.99 -8.22 3.03
C GLN A 398 2.08 -9.20 3.49
N CYS A 399 3.10 -9.42 2.66
CA CYS A 399 4.20 -10.35 2.94
C CYS A 399 5.11 -9.91 4.10
N LEU A 400 5.09 -8.64 4.51
CA LEU A 400 5.78 -8.22 5.73
C LEU A 400 5.28 -8.99 6.97
N ALA A 401 4.01 -9.40 6.97
CA ALA A 401 3.42 -10.14 8.08
C ALA A 401 4.08 -11.51 8.35
N LEU A 402 4.84 -12.08 7.40
CA LEU A 402 5.62 -13.30 7.64
C LEU A 402 6.70 -13.15 8.71
N SER A 403 7.14 -11.92 9.00
CA SER A 403 8.09 -11.66 10.09
C SER A 403 7.45 -11.61 11.47
N LEU A 404 6.11 -11.70 11.58
CA LEU A 404 5.41 -11.82 12.85
C LEU A 404 5.58 -13.23 13.45
N PRO A 405 5.58 -13.37 14.78
CA PRO A 405 5.59 -14.67 15.45
C PRO A 405 4.37 -15.53 15.05
N GLN A 406 4.60 -16.57 14.26
CA GLN A 406 3.54 -17.40 13.68
C GLN A 406 2.91 -18.39 14.68
N SER A 407 3.63 -18.71 15.77
CA SER A 407 3.12 -19.55 16.86
C SER A 407 2.11 -18.86 17.76
N THR A 408 1.90 -17.55 17.58
CA THR A 408 0.98 -16.74 18.38
C THR A 408 -0.38 -16.64 17.69
N THR A 409 -1.45 -16.91 18.43
CA THR A 409 -2.81 -16.61 17.98
C THR A 409 -3.14 -15.16 18.32
N TYR A 410 -3.39 -14.34 17.30
CA TYR A 410 -3.76 -12.94 17.46
C TYR A 410 -5.28 -12.79 17.51
N ASN A 411 -5.81 -12.37 18.66
CA ASN A 411 -7.23 -12.06 18.80
C ASN A 411 -7.52 -10.62 18.33
N LEU A 412 -7.73 -10.46 17.02
CA LEU A 412 -7.95 -9.18 16.37
C LEU A 412 -9.43 -8.81 16.26
N SER A 413 -10.35 -9.79 16.34
CA SER A 413 -11.77 -9.55 16.25
C SER A 413 -12.33 -8.83 17.48
N ASP A 414 -13.45 -8.12 17.29
CA ASP A 414 -14.18 -7.47 18.37
C ASP A 414 -15.68 -7.77 18.23
N SER A 415 -16.27 -8.37 19.25
CA SER A 415 -17.68 -8.80 19.23
C SER A 415 -18.68 -7.65 19.15
N ARG A 416 -18.26 -6.42 19.47
CA ARG A 416 -19.06 -5.20 19.33
C ARG A 416 -19.24 -4.81 17.85
N VAL A 417 -18.32 -5.25 16.96
CA VAL A 417 -18.42 -4.99 15.53
C VAL A 417 -19.52 -5.87 14.92
N LYS A 418 -20.55 -5.23 14.38
CA LYS A 418 -21.73 -5.89 13.80
C LYS A 418 -21.80 -5.81 12.30
N VAL A 419 -21.08 -4.87 11.66
CA VAL A 419 -21.02 -4.70 10.22
C VAL A 419 -19.66 -4.11 9.82
N ALA A 420 -19.18 -4.42 8.62
CA ALA A 420 -17.94 -3.81 8.12
C ALA A 420 -18.02 -3.45 6.63
N ILE A 421 -17.35 -2.36 6.27
CA ILE A 421 -17.14 -1.92 4.89
C ILE A 421 -15.63 -1.90 4.64
N ALA A 422 -15.18 -2.62 3.61
CA ALA A 422 -13.79 -2.62 3.15
C ALA A 422 -13.71 -1.96 1.77
N ILE A 423 -12.86 -0.94 1.63
CA ILE A 423 -12.69 -0.15 0.40
C ILE A 423 -11.29 -0.40 -0.14
N ASN A 424 -11.18 -0.92 -1.37
CA ASN A 424 -9.89 -1.22 -2.01
C ASN A 424 -8.90 -1.90 -1.04
N GLN A 425 -9.40 -2.85 -0.24
CA GLN A 425 -8.65 -3.51 0.82
C GLN A 425 -7.51 -4.37 0.26
N ILE A 426 -6.58 -4.73 1.15
CA ILE A 426 -5.53 -5.71 0.94
C ILE A 426 -5.83 -6.91 1.84
N ASP A 427 -6.08 -8.09 1.27
CA ASP A 427 -6.52 -9.23 2.07
C ASP A 427 -6.23 -10.61 1.44
N SER A 428 -5.90 -10.67 0.16
CA SER A 428 -5.81 -11.93 -0.58
C SER A 428 -4.85 -12.95 0.01
N SER A 429 -3.75 -12.48 0.60
CA SER A 429 -2.70 -13.33 1.18
C SER A 429 -2.66 -13.28 2.70
N ILE A 430 -2.88 -12.11 3.29
CA ILE A 430 -2.85 -11.95 4.75
C ILE A 430 -4.07 -12.60 5.45
N LEU A 431 -5.23 -12.59 4.80
CA LEU A 431 -6.44 -13.23 5.30
C LEU A 431 -6.80 -14.50 4.51
N GLY A 432 -6.76 -14.43 3.19
CA GLY A 432 -7.07 -15.56 2.32
C GLY A 432 -8.50 -16.09 2.47
N GLN A 433 -8.81 -17.15 1.74
CA GLN A 433 -10.15 -17.75 1.74
C GLN A 433 -10.55 -18.34 3.10
N ALA A 434 -9.60 -19.00 3.76
CA ALA A 434 -9.88 -19.69 5.02
C ALA A 434 -10.31 -18.73 6.14
N SER A 435 -9.72 -17.54 6.19
CA SER A 435 -10.05 -16.52 7.20
C SER A 435 -11.29 -15.73 6.84
N LEU A 436 -11.41 -15.28 5.58
CA LEU A 436 -12.57 -14.50 5.13
C LEU A 436 -13.89 -15.29 5.23
N SER A 437 -13.86 -16.62 5.05
CA SER A 437 -15.04 -17.47 5.21
C SER A 437 -15.55 -17.57 6.66
N GLN A 438 -14.75 -17.16 7.65
CA GLN A 438 -15.14 -17.15 9.05
C GLN A 438 -16.01 -15.95 9.43
N ILE A 439 -15.99 -14.88 8.62
CA ILE A 439 -16.81 -13.69 8.88
C ILE A 439 -18.28 -14.03 8.76
N LYS A 440 -19.08 -13.68 9.78
CA LYS A 440 -20.53 -13.97 9.85
C LYS A 440 -21.40 -12.71 9.81
N ILE A 441 -20.82 -11.56 10.04
CA ILE A 441 -21.52 -10.27 10.02
C ILE A 441 -21.69 -9.75 8.58
N PRO A 442 -22.63 -8.81 8.33
CA PRO A 442 -22.77 -8.16 7.02
C PRO A 442 -21.49 -7.46 6.58
N ILE A 443 -21.10 -7.66 5.31
CA ILE A 443 -19.89 -7.07 4.70
C ILE A 443 -20.25 -6.38 3.40
N MET A 444 -19.73 -5.17 3.21
CA MET A 444 -19.67 -4.51 1.90
C MET A 444 -18.22 -4.35 1.47
N ILE A 445 -17.90 -4.82 0.28
CA ILE A 445 -16.64 -4.53 -0.40
C ILE A 445 -16.89 -3.46 -1.45
N MET A 446 -16.10 -2.38 -1.44
CA MET A 446 -16.09 -1.35 -2.49
C MET A 446 -14.76 -1.41 -3.22
N SER A 447 -14.81 -1.57 -4.54
CA SER A 447 -13.63 -1.80 -5.38
C SER A 447 -13.55 -0.78 -6.52
N GLY A 448 -12.38 -0.20 -6.72
CA GLY A 448 -12.04 0.54 -7.94
C GLY A 448 -11.51 -0.41 -9.01
N SER A 449 -12.11 -0.43 -10.20
CA SER A 449 -11.70 -1.39 -11.25
C SER A 449 -10.33 -1.07 -11.87
N ALA A 450 -9.83 0.15 -11.70
CA ALA A 450 -8.50 0.59 -12.17
C ALA A 450 -7.47 0.69 -11.02
N ASP A 451 -7.69 -0.04 -9.94
CA ASP A 451 -6.75 -0.12 -8.82
C ASP A 451 -5.48 -0.86 -9.24
N THR A 452 -4.34 -0.15 -9.25
CA THR A 452 -3.02 -0.70 -9.59
C THR A 452 -2.18 -1.06 -8.36
N VAL A 453 -2.63 -0.70 -7.16
CA VAL A 453 -1.96 -1.01 -5.88
C VAL A 453 -2.49 -2.31 -5.30
N ALA A 454 -3.81 -2.41 -5.19
CA ALA A 454 -4.55 -3.59 -4.76
C ALA A 454 -5.53 -4.00 -5.88
N PRO A 455 -5.07 -4.73 -6.93
CA PRO A 455 -5.85 -4.97 -8.13
C PRO A 455 -7.19 -5.63 -7.82
N ALA A 456 -8.25 -5.13 -8.47
CA ALA A 456 -9.64 -5.46 -8.16
C ALA A 456 -9.93 -6.97 -8.13
N LEU A 457 -9.40 -7.75 -9.08
CA LEU A 457 -9.68 -9.18 -9.14
C LEU A 457 -9.10 -9.94 -7.95
N PRO A 458 -7.79 -9.92 -7.67
CA PRO A 458 -7.22 -10.70 -6.57
C PRO A 458 -7.57 -10.15 -5.18
N GLU A 459 -7.73 -8.82 -5.02
CA GLU A 459 -7.87 -8.20 -3.70
C GLU A 459 -9.31 -7.84 -3.29
N GLN A 460 -10.27 -7.81 -4.20
CA GLN A 460 -11.64 -7.47 -3.84
C GLN A 460 -12.67 -8.43 -4.45
N ILE A 461 -12.60 -8.68 -5.77
CA ILE A 461 -13.62 -9.48 -6.46
C ILE A 461 -13.55 -10.95 -6.05
N GLN A 462 -12.35 -11.54 -6.05
CA GLN A 462 -12.15 -12.91 -5.62
C GLN A 462 -12.39 -13.09 -4.11
N PRO A 463 -11.86 -12.24 -3.21
CA PRO A 463 -12.19 -12.23 -1.79
C PRO A 463 -13.69 -12.11 -1.48
N PHE A 464 -14.44 -11.33 -2.25
CA PHE A 464 -15.90 -11.26 -2.12
C PHE A 464 -16.56 -12.64 -2.27
N THR A 465 -16.05 -13.48 -3.19
CA THR A 465 -16.58 -14.84 -3.39
C THR A 465 -16.28 -15.79 -2.22
N TRP A 466 -15.27 -15.49 -1.41
CA TRP A 466 -14.88 -16.30 -0.24
C TRP A 466 -15.73 -16.00 1.00
N LEU A 467 -16.39 -14.87 1.05
CA LEU A 467 -17.32 -14.52 2.15
C LEU A 467 -18.52 -15.46 2.14
N THR A 468 -18.84 -16.04 3.31
CA THR A 468 -19.97 -16.96 3.49
C THR A 468 -21.19 -16.31 4.13
N THR A 469 -21.07 -15.06 4.63
CA THR A 469 -22.21 -14.32 5.18
C THR A 469 -23.29 -14.11 4.11
N PRO A 470 -24.58 -14.27 4.42
CA PRO A 470 -25.66 -14.05 3.47
C PRO A 470 -25.88 -12.57 3.12
N ASN A 471 -25.41 -11.66 3.97
CA ASN A 471 -25.56 -10.21 3.77
C ASN A 471 -24.22 -9.63 3.29
N LYS A 472 -23.90 -9.82 2.02
CA LYS A 472 -22.68 -9.31 1.43
C LYS A 472 -22.95 -8.55 0.14
N TYR A 473 -22.18 -7.49 -0.08
CA TYR A 473 -22.32 -6.60 -1.23
C TYR A 473 -20.94 -6.34 -1.83
N LEU A 474 -20.86 -6.37 -3.14
CA LEU A 474 -19.69 -5.88 -3.89
C LEU A 474 -20.14 -4.70 -4.76
N ALA A 475 -19.65 -3.50 -4.41
CA ALA A 475 -19.83 -2.29 -5.19
C ALA A 475 -18.58 -2.03 -6.03
N LEU A 476 -18.72 -2.02 -7.36
CA LEU A 476 -17.62 -1.82 -8.29
C LEU A 476 -17.72 -0.42 -8.92
N ILE A 477 -16.72 0.43 -8.67
CA ILE A 477 -16.55 1.76 -9.26
C ILE A 477 -15.70 1.59 -10.52
N ASN A 478 -16.33 1.53 -11.69
CA ASN A 478 -15.62 1.34 -12.95
C ASN A 478 -14.74 2.56 -13.27
N GLY A 479 -13.44 2.34 -13.50
CA GLY A 479 -12.44 3.40 -13.67
C GLY A 479 -11.92 4.02 -12.37
N GLY A 480 -12.45 3.63 -11.21
CA GLY A 480 -11.93 4.04 -9.91
C GLY A 480 -10.55 3.45 -9.64
N THR A 481 -9.64 4.25 -9.09
CA THR A 481 -8.28 3.85 -8.68
C THR A 481 -8.23 3.55 -7.19
N HIS A 482 -7.05 3.13 -6.69
CA HIS A 482 -6.81 2.94 -5.25
C HIS A 482 -7.09 4.18 -4.40
N PHE A 483 -6.89 5.37 -4.97
CA PHE A 483 -6.95 6.66 -4.28
C PHE A 483 -8.23 7.46 -4.58
N SER A 484 -9.09 7.01 -5.49
CA SER A 484 -10.30 7.76 -5.91
C SER A 484 -11.26 8.13 -4.78
N THR A 485 -11.29 7.32 -3.71
CA THR A 485 -12.22 7.52 -2.58
C THR A 485 -11.63 8.31 -1.42
N ILE A 486 -10.31 8.62 -1.45
CA ILE A 486 -9.63 9.36 -0.41
C ILE A 486 -9.94 10.84 -0.55
N GLY A 487 -10.29 11.50 0.55
CA GLY A 487 -10.44 12.95 0.62
C GLY A 487 -9.10 13.65 0.82
N GLU A 488 -9.12 14.97 0.82
CA GLU A 488 -7.94 15.78 1.09
C GLU A 488 -7.43 15.51 2.52
N SER A 489 -6.15 15.15 2.63
CA SER A 489 -5.48 15.08 3.91
C SER A 489 -4.94 16.47 4.29
N LYS A 490 -5.24 16.92 5.50
CA LYS A 490 -4.72 18.19 6.04
C LYS A 490 -3.31 18.07 6.62
N THR A 491 -2.80 16.84 6.77
CA THR A 491 -1.53 16.57 7.46
C THR A 491 -0.53 15.80 6.60
N SER A 492 -0.93 15.20 5.49
CA SER A 492 0.00 14.47 4.61
C SER A 492 0.80 15.46 3.77
N GLY A 493 2.12 15.49 4.01
CA GLY A 493 3.05 16.26 3.20
C GLY A 493 3.49 15.62 1.89
N VAL A 494 2.94 14.46 1.52
CA VAL A 494 3.25 13.75 0.27
C VAL A 494 2.05 13.87 -0.66
N PRO A 495 2.13 14.76 -1.66
CA PRO A 495 1.04 14.89 -2.62
C PRO A 495 0.94 13.62 -3.47
N VAL A 496 -0.26 13.07 -3.57
CA VAL A 496 -0.57 12.01 -4.53
C VAL A 496 -0.79 12.68 -5.90
N PRO A 497 -0.08 12.28 -6.95
CA PRO A 497 -0.28 12.86 -8.29
C PRO A 497 -1.72 12.70 -8.76
N GLU A 498 -2.29 13.72 -9.42
CA GLU A 498 -3.68 13.70 -9.90
C GLU A 498 -3.98 12.49 -10.79
N GLN A 499 -3.00 12.08 -11.61
CA GLN A 499 -3.10 10.91 -12.50
C GLN A 499 -3.34 9.60 -11.73
N VAL A 500 -2.86 9.54 -10.48
CA VAL A 500 -3.00 8.35 -9.62
C VAL A 500 -4.30 8.39 -8.84
N ILE A 501 -4.80 9.59 -8.52
CA ILE A 501 -6.10 9.75 -7.86
C ILE A 501 -7.25 9.30 -8.79
N GLY A 502 -7.10 9.49 -10.10
CA GLY A 502 -8.08 9.07 -11.09
C GLY A 502 -9.15 10.13 -11.40
N PRO A 503 -10.07 9.82 -12.33
CA PRO A 503 -11.07 10.78 -12.79
C PRO A 503 -12.15 10.99 -11.71
N SER A 504 -12.49 12.25 -11.41
CA SER A 504 -13.64 12.61 -10.56
C SER A 504 -13.66 12.00 -9.15
N PRO A 505 -12.71 12.33 -8.25
CA PRO A 505 -12.69 11.84 -6.87
C PRO A 505 -13.98 12.19 -6.10
N ALA A 506 -14.56 13.36 -6.35
CA ALA A 506 -15.81 13.79 -5.72
C ALA A 506 -16.98 12.84 -6.02
N LEU A 507 -17.03 12.24 -7.22
CA LEU A 507 -18.03 11.24 -7.58
C LEU A 507 -17.78 9.91 -6.86
N ALA A 508 -16.53 9.46 -6.77
CA ALA A 508 -16.17 8.26 -6.02
C ALA A 508 -16.52 8.41 -4.52
N GLN A 509 -16.19 9.55 -3.92
CA GLN A 509 -16.55 9.88 -2.53
C GLN A 509 -18.07 9.95 -2.32
N ARG A 510 -18.81 10.45 -3.30
CA ARG A 510 -20.28 10.41 -3.28
C ARG A 510 -20.78 8.98 -3.23
N TYR A 511 -20.23 8.05 -4.02
CA TYR A 511 -20.63 6.64 -3.99
C TYR A 511 -20.34 6.00 -2.63
N VAL A 512 -19.19 6.30 -2.02
CA VAL A 512 -18.89 5.84 -0.65
C VAL A 512 -19.96 6.30 0.32
N ARG A 513 -20.36 7.58 0.30
CA ARG A 513 -21.40 8.12 1.19
C ARG A 513 -22.75 7.44 0.96
N VAL A 514 -23.23 7.42 -0.28
CA VAL A 514 -24.60 6.97 -0.59
C VAL A 514 -24.80 5.46 -0.48
N LEU A 515 -23.73 4.66 -0.43
CA LEU A 515 -23.80 3.23 -0.18
C LEU A 515 -23.53 2.88 1.30
N SER A 516 -22.63 3.60 1.96
CA SER A 516 -22.33 3.37 3.39
C SER A 516 -23.53 3.65 4.27
N LEU A 517 -24.25 4.75 4.00
CA LEU A 517 -25.40 5.14 4.79
C LEU A 517 -26.50 4.05 4.85
N PRO A 518 -27.07 3.59 3.73
CA PRO A 518 -28.11 2.58 3.77
C PRO A 518 -27.60 1.25 4.33
N PHE A 519 -26.33 0.91 4.15
CA PHE A 519 -25.75 -0.27 4.74
C PHE A 519 -25.71 -0.19 6.27
N PHE A 520 -25.26 0.93 6.84
CA PHE A 520 -25.29 1.13 8.29
C PHE A 520 -26.71 1.31 8.84
N GLN A 521 -27.59 2.00 8.13
CA GLN A 521 -28.99 2.12 8.55
C GLN A 521 -29.67 0.75 8.62
N THR A 522 -29.47 -0.09 7.59
CA THR A 522 -30.10 -1.41 7.51
C THR A 522 -29.58 -2.36 8.59
N TYR A 523 -28.24 -2.48 8.71
CA TYR A 523 -27.65 -3.57 9.48
C TYR A 523 -27.09 -3.15 10.85
N LEU A 524 -26.90 -1.85 11.10
CA LEU A 524 -26.38 -1.35 12.36
C LEU A 524 -27.46 -0.61 13.17
N ALA A 525 -28.26 0.23 12.52
CA ALA A 525 -29.34 0.97 13.17
C ALA A 525 -30.69 0.21 13.17
N ASN A 526 -30.75 -0.97 12.52
CA ASN A 526 -31.96 -1.79 12.37
C ASN A 526 -33.12 -1.06 11.68
N GLU A 527 -32.83 -0.28 10.64
CA GLU A 527 -33.79 0.43 9.80
C GLU A 527 -33.95 -0.29 8.44
N PRO A 528 -34.78 -1.34 8.35
CA PRO A 528 -34.86 -2.20 7.16
C PRO A 528 -35.39 -1.47 5.92
N SER A 529 -36.06 -0.34 6.10
CA SER A 529 -36.53 0.51 5.00
C SER A 529 -35.39 1.04 4.10
N TYR A 530 -34.16 1.12 4.64
CA TYR A 530 -32.99 1.53 3.88
C TYR A 530 -32.42 0.42 2.96
N ARG A 531 -32.81 -0.85 3.15
CA ARG A 531 -32.32 -1.96 2.30
C ARG A 531 -32.61 -1.75 0.82
N ARG A 532 -33.69 -1.05 0.46
CA ARG A 532 -34.04 -0.73 -0.93
C ARG A 532 -32.96 0.08 -1.66
N TYR A 533 -32.13 0.85 -0.93
CA TYR A 533 -31.01 1.60 -1.47
C TYR A 533 -29.77 0.74 -1.70
N LEU A 534 -29.76 -0.49 -1.24
CA LEU A 534 -28.71 -1.50 -1.48
C LEU A 534 -29.11 -2.42 -2.64
N SER A 535 -29.82 -1.90 -3.63
CA SER A 535 -30.28 -2.63 -4.81
C SER A 535 -29.60 -2.14 -6.09
N THR A 536 -29.47 -3.04 -7.05
CA THR A 536 -28.97 -2.71 -8.40
C THR A 536 -29.81 -1.62 -9.07
N SER A 537 -31.13 -1.63 -8.83
CA SER A 537 -32.04 -0.61 -9.33
C SER A 537 -31.65 0.79 -8.85
N TYR A 538 -31.42 0.96 -7.54
CA TYR A 538 -30.98 2.24 -6.99
C TYR A 538 -29.59 2.63 -7.50
N VAL A 539 -28.65 1.70 -7.50
CA VAL A 539 -27.28 1.95 -7.96
C VAL A 539 -27.25 2.47 -9.40
N ASN A 540 -28.09 1.90 -10.27
CA ASN A 540 -28.18 2.38 -11.65
C ASN A 540 -28.75 3.81 -11.78
N THR A 541 -29.59 4.26 -10.83
CA THR A 541 -30.08 5.65 -10.83
C THR A 541 -29.03 6.68 -10.42
N ILE A 542 -28.07 6.28 -9.60
CA ILE A 542 -27.00 7.15 -9.08
C ILE A 542 -25.68 7.03 -9.85
N SER A 543 -25.54 5.98 -10.67
CA SER A 543 -24.37 5.71 -11.51
C SER A 543 -24.15 6.79 -12.55
N GLN A 544 -22.93 7.34 -12.64
CA GLN A 544 -22.61 8.44 -13.55
C GLN A 544 -21.23 8.25 -14.21
N GLN A 545 -21.08 8.77 -15.42
CA GLN A 545 -19.77 8.93 -16.05
C GLN A 545 -18.97 10.01 -15.31
N PRO A 546 -17.64 9.92 -15.24
CA PRO A 546 -16.77 8.91 -15.85
C PRO A 546 -16.56 7.65 -15.01
N LEU A 547 -17.25 7.47 -13.88
CA LEU A 547 -17.10 6.37 -12.94
C LEU A 547 -18.42 5.57 -12.81
N PRO A 548 -18.82 4.76 -13.81
CA PRO A 548 -20.01 3.93 -13.68
C PRO A 548 -19.94 3.03 -12.47
N LEU A 549 -21.07 2.86 -11.76
CA LEU A 549 -21.17 2.08 -10.56
C LEU A 549 -22.01 0.82 -10.79
N SER A 550 -21.56 -0.32 -10.28
CA SER A 550 -22.29 -1.59 -10.29
C SER A 550 -22.33 -2.18 -8.89
N LEU A 551 -23.41 -2.92 -8.56
CA LEU A 551 -23.60 -3.58 -7.27
C LEU A 551 -24.08 -5.01 -7.50
N VAL A 552 -23.50 -5.97 -6.75
CA VAL A 552 -23.96 -7.37 -6.71
C VAL A 552 -23.93 -7.90 -5.28
N GLU A 553 -24.89 -8.80 -4.96
CA GLU A 553 -24.98 -9.49 -3.67
C GLU A 553 -24.39 -10.90 -3.73
N SER A 554 -24.19 -11.43 -4.91
CA SER A 554 -23.55 -12.72 -5.15
C SER A 554 -22.71 -12.66 -6.44
N LEU A 555 -21.71 -13.49 -6.54
CA LEU A 555 -20.89 -13.61 -7.75
C LEU A 555 -20.36 -15.03 -7.86
N SER A 556 -20.53 -15.64 -9.05
CA SER A 556 -19.95 -16.95 -9.37
C SER A 556 -18.91 -16.78 -10.46
N LEU A 557 -17.64 -16.86 -10.08
CA LEU A 557 -16.54 -16.91 -11.05
C LEU A 557 -16.39 -18.36 -11.53
N LYS A 558 -16.68 -18.63 -12.82
CA LYS A 558 -16.51 -19.97 -13.39
C LYS A 558 -15.04 -20.39 -13.31
N SER A 559 -14.78 -21.58 -12.76
CA SER A 559 -13.41 -22.08 -12.54
C SER A 559 -12.59 -22.31 -13.83
N SER A 560 -13.23 -22.30 -15.01
CA SER A 560 -12.56 -22.41 -16.30
C SER A 560 -11.76 -21.17 -16.71
N SER A 561 -12.13 -19.97 -16.20
CA SER A 561 -11.42 -18.72 -16.47
C SER A 561 -10.28 -18.42 -15.47
N LEU A 562 -10.22 -19.16 -14.35
CA LEU A 562 -9.29 -18.90 -13.25
C LEU A 562 -8.31 -20.06 -12.96
N LYS A 563 -8.39 -21.18 -13.71
CA LYS A 563 -7.44 -22.27 -13.52
C LYS A 563 -6.03 -21.80 -13.86
N HIS A 564 -5.17 -21.82 -12.86
CA HIS A 564 -3.73 -21.85 -13.06
C HIS A 564 -3.40 -23.06 -13.93
N GLU A 565 -3.23 -22.88 -15.22
CA GLU A 565 -2.44 -23.81 -16.01
C GLU A 565 -1.01 -23.73 -15.48
N LYS A 566 -0.63 -24.76 -14.70
CA LYS A 566 0.78 -25.07 -14.50
C LYS A 566 1.36 -25.26 -15.89
N LEU A 567 2.15 -24.31 -16.35
CA LEU A 567 3.09 -24.52 -17.43
C LEU A 567 4.02 -25.66 -16.99
N MET A 568 3.71 -26.89 -17.46
CA MET A 568 4.67 -27.98 -17.39
C MET A 568 5.78 -27.66 -18.39
N TYR A 569 6.88 -27.14 -17.88
CA TYR A 569 8.13 -27.17 -18.62
C TYR A 569 8.59 -28.64 -18.67
N CYS A 570 8.48 -29.27 -19.83
CA CYS A 570 9.30 -30.44 -20.15
C CYS A 570 10.75 -29.95 -20.15
N LYS A 571 11.52 -30.43 -19.17
CA LYS A 571 12.98 -30.41 -19.25
C LYS A 571 13.37 -31.39 -20.36
N GLU A 572 13.91 -30.91 -21.46
CA GLU A 572 14.86 -31.62 -22.29
C GLU A 572 16.26 -31.11 -22.00
#